data_e65fcd3594308dc6dc9db4eb2b7e8a6d
#
_entry.id   e65fcd3594308dc6dc9db4eb2b7e8a6d
#
_cell.length_a   1.000
_cell.length_b   1.000
_cell.length_c   1.000
_cell.angle_alpha   90.00
_cell.angle_beta   90.00
_cell.angle_gamma   90.00
#
_symmetry.space_group_name_H-M   'P 1'
#
loop_
_entity.id
_entity.type
_entity.pdbx_description
1 polymer ?
#
loop_
_entity_poly.entity_id
_entity_poly.type
_entity_poly.pdbx_seq_one_letter_code
_entity_poly.pdbx_strand_id
1 'polypeptide(L)'
;MNRADPFTGYSLVLRTIIYVLIPAFTAFQYFRLRRGLHVFQLEGYKRPYFLRWCRANPQLARFLKPLGNKKPLAMTGRAWRILVTATFLNAIASLVIPGMAHLMGGAPYDLITWAVVTVLLFFSAPRLLTVADILMTPIQSFINSGYQRKARARLDRVGPVVIGVTGSFGKTSTKFAIAQLLGGSEAAFATPGSYNTPMGVVRAINEGLEDTHRFVVIEMGAYREGDIAQLCDFARHSIGVLTAIGPAHLERFGSMDAIKRAKYEIIQKLPRDGVAVMNTDDLNVRALADRTTGVPVVRYGIDRTGEPNVTARDHSYSPQGTVATIVDAEGGELRITTKLLGEHAIQFILAGVAIARIQGIPLADLGPRIEAMEPVEHRLQLIKGAGGVTVIDDAFNSNPSGAAAALEVLADFDETDANQIVVVTPGIVELGELQSEANERFGRHAATVADHLIVVGRVNRDAIVRGATGEGDLKAEVIVVDTLDDATERLKTLLKPGDVVLFENDLPDQYEV
;
A
#
# COMPACT_ATOMS: atom_id res chain seq x y z
N MET A 1 -48.45 -38.68 46.96
CA MET A 1 -47.02 -38.51 47.34
C MET A 1 -46.26 -37.95 46.14
N ASN A 2 -46.13 -36.65 46.10
CA ASN A 2 -45.28 -36.00 45.08
C ASN A 2 -43.81 -36.30 45.40
N ARG A 3 -43.16 -37.16 44.64
CA ARG A 3 -41.71 -37.31 44.70
C ARG A 3 -41.16 -36.00 44.15
N ALA A 4 -40.67 -35.11 45.01
CA ALA A 4 -39.86 -33.97 44.57
C ALA A 4 -38.70 -34.52 43.74
N ASP A 5 -38.60 -34.08 42.50
CA ASP A 5 -37.53 -34.45 41.59
C ASP A 5 -36.20 -34.00 42.21
N PRO A 6 -35.28 -34.91 42.57
CA PRO A 6 -34.05 -34.59 43.28
C PRO A 6 -33.12 -33.63 42.44
N PHE A 7 -33.42 -33.42 41.15
CA PHE A 7 -32.67 -32.54 40.25
C PHE A 7 -33.14 -31.09 40.25
N THR A 8 -34.28 -30.73 40.89
CA THR A 8 -34.83 -29.37 40.85
C THR A 8 -33.92 -28.35 41.54
N GLY A 9 -33.26 -28.68 42.64
CA GLY A 9 -32.34 -27.81 43.36
C GLY A 9 -31.01 -27.59 42.60
N TYR A 10 -30.45 -28.64 42.05
CA TYR A 10 -29.23 -28.59 41.24
C TYR A 10 -29.45 -27.80 39.92
N SER A 11 -30.63 -27.91 39.32
CA SER A 11 -30.95 -27.17 38.09
C SER A 11 -31.00 -25.65 38.30
N LEU A 12 -31.48 -25.16 39.45
CA LEU A 12 -31.56 -23.73 39.75
C LEU A 12 -30.18 -23.11 39.97
N VAL A 13 -29.33 -23.77 40.77
CA VAL A 13 -27.94 -23.28 40.99
C VAL A 13 -27.15 -23.27 39.70
N LEU A 14 -27.24 -24.34 38.91
CA LEU A 14 -26.53 -24.44 37.63
C LEU A 14 -27.00 -23.37 36.62
N ARG A 15 -28.28 -23.09 36.54
CA ARG A 15 -28.86 -22.02 35.72
C ARG A 15 -28.37 -20.65 36.16
N THR A 16 -28.34 -20.35 37.45
CA THR A 16 -27.81 -19.10 37.99
C THR A 16 -26.35 -18.92 37.57
N ILE A 17 -25.54 -19.97 37.64
CA ILE A 17 -24.15 -19.96 37.18
C ILE A 17 -24.07 -19.62 35.67
N ILE A 18 -24.90 -20.25 34.83
CA ILE A 18 -24.92 -19.97 33.38
C ILE A 18 -25.29 -18.52 33.09
N TYR A 19 -26.32 -17.96 33.73
CA TYR A 19 -26.72 -16.58 33.57
C TYR A 19 -25.61 -15.58 33.97
N VAL A 20 -24.72 -15.96 34.90
CA VAL A 20 -23.51 -15.20 35.23
C VAL A 20 -22.40 -15.41 34.20
N LEU A 21 -22.22 -16.62 33.69
CA LEU A 21 -21.17 -16.96 32.73
C LEU A 21 -21.44 -16.40 31.33
N ILE A 22 -22.71 -16.24 30.91
CA ILE A 22 -23.04 -15.66 29.59
C ILE A 22 -22.48 -14.23 29.41
N PRO A 23 -22.71 -13.27 30.33
CA PRO A 23 -22.09 -11.94 30.24
C PRO A 23 -20.57 -12.01 30.27
N ALA A 24 -19.97 -12.85 31.11
CA ALA A 24 -18.52 -13.01 31.18
C ALA A 24 -17.95 -13.56 29.88
N PHE A 25 -18.57 -14.56 29.28
CA PHE A 25 -18.18 -15.10 27.98
C PHE A 25 -18.38 -14.05 26.87
N THR A 26 -19.47 -13.30 26.88
CA THR A 26 -19.72 -12.23 25.90
C THR A 26 -18.66 -11.13 26.00
N ALA A 27 -18.30 -10.72 27.23
CA ALA A 27 -17.21 -9.75 27.44
C ALA A 27 -15.87 -10.29 26.95
N PHE A 28 -15.54 -11.55 27.27
CA PHE A 28 -14.34 -12.21 26.75
C PHE A 28 -14.32 -12.26 25.22
N GLN A 29 -15.44 -12.64 24.60
CA GLN A 29 -15.57 -12.65 23.13
C GLN A 29 -15.47 -11.26 22.52
N TYR A 30 -15.99 -10.21 23.17
CA TYR A 30 -15.82 -8.83 22.71
C TYR A 30 -14.35 -8.46 22.53
N PHE A 31 -13.48 -8.78 23.51
CA PHE A 31 -12.05 -8.49 23.39
C PHE A 31 -11.39 -9.31 22.28
N ARG A 32 -11.81 -10.56 22.09
CA ARG A 32 -11.32 -11.41 20.99
C ARG A 32 -11.76 -10.88 19.63
N LEU A 33 -13.04 -10.54 19.48
CA LEU A 33 -13.59 -9.96 18.26
C LEU A 33 -12.92 -8.63 17.93
N ARG A 34 -12.62 -7.80 18.93
CA ARG A 34 -11.88 -6.56 18.76
C ARG A 34 -10.46 -6.81 18.21
N ARG A 35 -9.77 -7.84 18.70
CA ARG A 35 -8.44 -8.23 18.17
C ARG A 35 -8.54 -8.79 16.75
N GLY A 36 -9.53 -9.63 16.49
CA GLY A 36 -9.80 -10.13 15.13
C GLY A 36 -10.21 -9.03 14.16
N LEU A 37 -10.95 -8.03 14.63
CA LEU A 37 -11.29 -6.84 13.84
C LEU A 37 -10.06 -6.04 13.44
N HIS A 38 -9.02 -6.00 14.27
CA HIS A 38 -7.75 -5.36 13.93
C HIS A 38 -7.14 -6.00 12.68
N VAL A 39 -7.01 -7.33 12.65
CA VAL A 39 -6.54 -8.06 11.46
C VAL A 39 -7.46 -7.81 10.26
N PHE A 40 -8.77 -7.83 10.49
CA PHE A 40 -9.76 -7.59 9.43
C PHE A 40 -9.64 -6.16 8.85
N GLN A 41 -9.28 -5.19 9.68
CA GLN A 41 -8.98 -3.81 9.25
C GLN A 41 -7.68 -3.73 8.45
N LEU A 42 -6.61 -4.40 8.88
CA LEU A 42 -5.34 -4.49 8.15
C LEU A 42 -5.52 -5.12 6.76
N GLU A 43 -6.39 -6.13 6.64
CA GLU A 43 -6.78 -6.72 5.35
C GLU A 43 -7.81 -5.87 4.57
N GLY A 44 -7.99 -4.61 4.94
CA GLY A 44 -8.89 -3.66 4.27
C GLY A 44 -10.37 -4.05 4.29
N TYR A 45 -10.79 -4.83 5.29
CA TYR A 45 -12.13 -5.43 5.39
C TYR A 45 -12.50 -6.34 4.21
N LYS A 46 -11.50 -6.95 3.56
CA LYS A 46 -11.70 -7.89 2.46
C LYS A 46 -11.82 -9.32 3.03
N ARG A 47 -13.03 -9.83 3.10
CA ARG A 47 -13.38 -11.14 3.70
C ARG A 47 -12.52 -12.31 3.21
N PRO A 48 -12.26 -12.48 1.88
CA PRO A 48 -11.45 -13.59 1.40
C PRO A 48 -10.00 -13.54 1.92
N TYR A 49 -9.39 -12.36 1.99
CA TYR A 49 -8.02 -12.19 2.48
C TYR A 49 -7.94 -12.44 3.98
N PHE A 50 -8.86 -11.86 4.75
CA PHE A 50 -8.96 -12.11 6.19
C PHE A 50 -9.12 -13.60 6.52
N LEU A 51 -10.02 -14.31 5.82
CA LEU A 51 -10.20 -15.74 6.05
C LEU A 51 -9.01 -16.58 5.58
N ARG A 52 -8.29 -16.16 4.54
CA ARG A 52 -7.04 -16.78 4.11
C ARG A 52 -5.97 -16.62 5.18
N TRP A 53 -5.79 -15.39 5.67
CA TRP A 53 -4.88 -15.10 6.77
C TRP A 53 -5.18 -15.96 8.02
N CYS A 54 -6.44 -16.05 8.41
CA CYS A 54 -6.86 -16.90 9.54
C CYS A 54 -6.54 -18.39 9.35
N ARG A 55 -6.62 -18.88 8.10
CA ARG A 55 -6.26 -20.28 7.78
C ARG A 55 -4.75 -20.50 7.80
N ALA A 56 -3.99 -19.54 7.32
CA ALA A 56 -2.52 -19.58 7.34
C ALA A 56 -1.96 -19.46 8.77
N ASN A 57 -2.70 -18.76 9.68
CA ASN A 57 -2.26 -18.48 11.05
C ASN A 57 -3.27 -19.00 12.09
N PRO A 58 -3.53 -20.32 12.20
CA PRO A 58 -4.65 -20.86 13.00
C PRO A 58 -4.52 -20.60 14.50
N GLN A 59 -3.30 -20.47 15.02
CA GLN A 59 -3.07 -20.15 16.43
C GLN A 59 -3.36 -18.68 16.73
N LEU A 60 -2.92 -17.77 15.88
CA LEU A 60 -3.16 -16.32 15.98
C LEU A 60 -4.64 -15.99 15.75
N ALA A 61 -5.32 -16.71 14.84
CA ALA A 61 -6.75 -16.56 14.56
C ALA A 61 -7.66 -16.92 15.75
N ARG A 62 -7.13 -17.48 16.84
CA ARG A 62 -7.84 -17.56 18.12
C ARG A 62 -8.00 -16.21 18.80
N PHE A 63 -7.21 -15.22 18.43
CA PHE A 63 -7.22 -13.85 18.95
C PHE A 63 -7.10 -13.74 20.49
N LEU A 64 -6.35 -14.64 21.10
CA LEU A 64 -6.16 -14.69 22.55
C LEU A 64 -5.12 -13.66 23.03
N LYS A 65 -4.15 -13.33 22.18
CA LYS A 65 -3.11 -12.32 22.46
C LYS A 65 -3.25 -11.15 21.50
N PRO A 66 -2.86 -9.93 21.89
CA PRO A 66 -2.68 -8.84 20.94
C PRO A 66 -1.63 -9.22 19.91
N LEU A 67 -1.82 -8.79 18.67
CA LEU A 67 -0.80 -8.86 17.63
C LEU A 67 0.14 -7.67 17.82
N GLY A 68 1.44 -7.88 17.70
CA GLY A 68 2.47 -6.85 17.84
C GLY A 68 2.59 -5.94 16.63
N ASN A 69 1.47 -5.44 16.10
CA ASN A 69 1.42 -4.69 14.85
C ASN A 69 1.80 -3.22 15.05
N LYS A 70 2.54 -2.63 14.11
CA LYS A 70 2.96 -1.22 14.11
C LYS A 70 1.77 -0.25 14.07
N LYS A 71 0.71 -0.59 13.30
CA LYS A 71 -0.49 0.25 13.18
C LYS A 71 -1.54 -0.16 14.20
N PRO A 72 -1.93 0.72 15.13
CA PRO A 72 -2.99 0.42 16.11
C PRO A 72 -4.35 0.30 15.42
N LEU A 73 -5.26 -0.49 16.03
CA LEU A 73 -6.65 -0.57 15.59
C LEU A 73 -7.33 0.80 15.63
N ALA A 74 -7.71 1.32 14.48
CA ALA A 74 -8.49 2.54 14.37
C ALA A 74 -9.99 2.22 14.50
N MET A 75 -10.63 2.68 15.59
CA MET A 75 -12.05 2.48 15.85
C MET A 75 -12.91 3.44 15.02
N THR A 76 -12.94 3.23 13.70
CA THR A 76 -13.78 3.96 12.76
C THR A 76 -15.27 3.62 12.97
N GLY A 77 -16.18 4.43 12.42
CA GLY A 77 -17.61 4.11 12.44
C GLY A 77 -17.95 2.75 11.80
N ARG A 78 -17.19 2.30 10.78
CA ARG A 78 -17.30 0.94 10.22
C ARG A 78 -16.85 -0.11 11.22
N ALA A 79 -15.69 0.09 11.84
CA ALA A 79 -15.15 -0.82 12.86
C ALA A 79 -16.13 -1.03 14.02
N TRP A 80 -16.70 0.07 14.53
CA TRP A 80 -17.72 0.02 15.59
C TRP A 80 -18.96 -0.75 15.16
N ARG A 81 -19.53 -0.49 13.99
CA ARG A 81 -20.71 -1.22 13.50
C ARG A 81 -20.44 -2.73 13.41
N ILE A 82 -19.31 -3.14 12.83
CA ILE A 82 -18.95 -4.57 12.72
C ILE A 82 -18.79 -5.19 14.10
N LEU A 83 -18.05 -4.54 15.02
CA LEU A 83 -17.79 -5.06 16.35
C LEU A 83 -19.07 -5.22 17.18
N VAL A 84 -19.91 -4.19 17.19
CA VAL A 84 -21.21 -4.21 17.90
C VAL A 84 -22.10 -5.31 17.34
N THR A 85 -22.22 -5.42 16.02
CA THR A 85 -23.03 -6.46 15.36
C THR A 85 -22.49 -7.86 15.67
N ALA A 86 -21.17 -8.08 15.58
CA ALA A 86 -20.58 -9.37 15.91
C ALA A 86 -20.78 -9.76 17.38
N THR A 87 -20.63 -8.80 18.29
CA THR A 87 -20.87 -9.01 19.72
C THR A 87 -22.35 -9.30 20.01
N PHE A 88 -23.26 -8.59 19.35
CA PHE A 88 -24.70 -8.81 19.46
C PHE A 88 -25.11 -10.20 18.95
N LEU A 89 -24.59 -10.62 17.78
CA LEU A 89 -24.81 -11.96 17.25
C LEU A 89 -24.29 -13.04 18.21
N ASN A 90 -23.12 -12.81 18.81
CA ASN A 90 -22.59 -13.72 19.83
C ASN A 90 -23.50 -13.82 21.06
N ALA A 91 -23.97 -12.67 21.56
CA ALA A 91 -24.86 -12.61 22.71
C ALA A 91 -26.21 -13.32 22.43
N ILE A 92 -26.82 -13.03 21.27
CA ILE A 92 -28.07 -13.70 20.85
C ILE A 92 -27.88 -15.21 20.75
N ALA A 93 -26.83 -15.68 20.07
CA ALA A 93 -26.60 -17.12 19.94
C ALA A 93 -26.38 -17.79 21.28
N SER A 94 -25.70 -17.14 22.24
CA SER A 94 -25.45 -17.63 23.58
C SER A 94 -26.70 -17.67 24.48
N LEU A 95 -27.72 -16.83 24.17
CA LEU A 95 -28.97 -16.75 24.95
C LEU A 95 -30.12 -17.54 24.32
N VAL A 96 -30.36 -17.31 23.02
CA VAL A 96 -31.57 -17.81 22.34
C VAL A 96 -31.50 -19.32 22.09
N ILE A 97 -30.33 -19.81 21.64
CA ILE A 97 -30.23 -21.26 21.29
C ILE A 97 -30.38 -22.14 22.52
N PRO A 98 -29.69 -21.91 23.65
CA PRO A 98 -29.91 -22.66 24.86
C PRO A 98 -31.32 -22.45 25.44
N GLY A 99 -31.86 -21.24 25.34
CA GLY A 99 -33.24 -20.94 25.77
C GLY A 99 -34.30 -21.77 25.02
N MET A 100 -34.14 -21.89 23.68
CA MET A 100 -35.01 -22.75 22.87
C MET A 100 -34.86 -24.25 23.26
N ALA A 101 -33.64 -24.70 23.46
CA ALA A 101 -33.38 -26.07 23.91
C ALA A 101 -34.05 -26.37 25.27
N HIS A 102 -34.06 -25.36 26.16
CA HIS A 102 -34.76 -25.43 27.43
C HIS A 102 -36.28 -25.62 27.27
N LEU A 103 -36.90 -24.84 26.37
CA LEU A 103 -38.33 -24.91 26.09
C LEU A 103 -38.75 -26.25 25.48
N MET A 104 -37.86 -26.88 24.71
CA MET A 104 -38.13 -28.16 24.03
C MET A 104 -37.87 -29.40 24.89
N GLY A 105 -36.92 -29.36 25.79
CA GLY A 105 -36.45 -30.54 26.51
C GLY A 105 -36.14 -30.33 27.99
N GLY A 106 -36.16 -29.11 28.48
CA GLY A 106 -35.80 -28.79 29.86
C GLY A 106 -34.32 -29.04 30.20
N ALA A 107 -34.01 -29.11 31.49
CA ALA A 107 -32.66 -29.50 31.92
C ALA A 107 -32.48 -31.03 31.75
N PRO A 108 -31.30 -31.50 31.28
CA PRO A 108 -30.02 -30.83 31.10
C PRO A 108 -29.75 -30.28 29.69
N TYR A 109 -30.72 -30.28 28.75
CA TYR A 109 -30.50 -29.94 27.35
C TYR A 109 -30.04 -28.50 27.14
N ASP A 110 -30.53 -27.55 27.95
CA ASP A 110 -30.08 -26.14 27.92
C ASP A 110 -28.58 -26.02 28.26
N LEU A 111 -28.09 -26.78 29.24
CA LEU A 111 -26.69 -26.79 29.66
C LEU A 111 -25.76 -27.34 28.58
N ILE A 112 -26.12 -28.49 28.03
CA ILE A 112 -25.36 -29.14 26.96
C ILE A 112 -25.31 -28.22 25.75
N THR A 113 -26.47 -27.67 25.37
CA THR A 113 -26.55 -26.75 24.21
C THR A 113 -25.74 -25.50 24.45
N TRP A 114 -25.77 -24.90 25.66
CA TRP A 114 -24.96 -23.75 26.00
C TRP A 114 -23.46 -24.07 25.89
N ALA A 115 -22.99 -25.18 26.41
CA ALA A 115 -21.60 -25.61 26.33
C ALA A 115 -21.16 -25.78 24.86
N VAL A 116 -21.97 -26.48 24.06
CA VAL A 116 -21.70 -26.68 22.63
C VAL A 116 -21.68 -25.36 21.89
N VAL A 117 -22.66 -24.46 22.09
CA VAL A 117 -22.73 -23.15 21.46
C VAL A 117 -21.52 -22.29 21.85
N THR A 118 -21.12 -22.31 23.12
CA THR A 118 -19.94 -21.57 23.60
C THR A 118 -18.67 -22.03 22.90
N VAL A 119 -18.45 -23.33 22.75
CA VAL A 119 -17.32 -23.91 22.02
C VAL A 119 -17.38 -23.53 20.54
N LEU A 120 -18.53 -23.65 19.89
CA LEU A 120 -18.70 -23.27 18.48
C LEU A 120 -18.43 -21.77 18.25
N LEU A 121 -18.95 -20.89 19.11
CA LEU A 121 -18.72 -19.46 19.04
C LEU A 121 -17.26 -19.10 19.29
N PHE A 122 -16.59 -19.82 20.20
CA PHE A 122 -15.17 -19.63 20.43
C PHE A 122 -14.37 -19.84 19.15
N PHE A 123 -14.57 -20.92 18.42
CA PHE A 123 -13.85 -21.20 17.17
C PHE A 123 -14.38 -20.43 15.97
N SER A 124 -15.57 -19.85 16.06
CA SER A 124 -16.21 -19.11 14.96
C SER A 124 -15.95 -17.61 14.98
N ALA A 125 -15.10 -17.06 15.85
CA ALA A 125 -14.82 -15.62 15.93
C ALA A 125 -14.50 -14.96 14.56
N PRO A 126 -13.65 -15.53 13.68
CA PRO A 126 -13.42 -14.98 12.35
C PRO A 126 -14.70 -14.95 11.49
N ARG A 127 -15.51 -16.00 11.57
CA ARG A 127 -16.78 -16.09 10.83
C ARG A 127 -17.81 -15.09 11.34
N LEU A 128 -17.89 -14.87 12.65
CA LEU A 128 -18.78 -13.85 13.25
C LEU A 128 -18.46 -12.45 12.73
N LEU A 129 -17.19 -12.10 12.64
CA LEU A 129 -16.76 -10.81 12.06
C LEU A 129 -17.16 -10.69 10.59
N THR A 130 -16.99 -11.76 9.80
CA THR A 130 -17.38 -11.74 8.38
C THR A 130 -18.89 -11.69 8.20
N VAL A 131 -19.66 -12.38 9.01
CA VAL A 131 -21.14 -12.32 9.00
C VAL A 131 -21.60 -10.91 9.41
N ALA A 132 -21.03 -10.34 10.46
CA ALA A 132 -21.34 -8.97 10.88
C ALA A 132 -21.03 -7.94 9.77
N ASP A 133 -19.91 -8.08 9.06
CA ASP A 133 -19.60 -7.22 7.91
C ASP A 133 -20.59 -7.42 6.76
N ILE A 134 -21.03 -8.67 6.48
CA ILE A 134 -22.08 -8.94 5.48
C ILE A 134 -23.37 -8.20 5.82
N LEU A 135 -23.83 -8.31 7.06
CA LEU A 135 -25.05 -7.65 7.53
C LEU A 135 -24.94 -6.11 7.49
N MET A 136 -23.73 -5.57 7.75
CA MET A 136 -23.49 -4.14 7.73
C MET A 136 -23.16 -3.58 6.34
N THR A 137 -22.93 -4.44 5.33
CA THR A 137 -22.58 -4.02 3.97
C THR A 137 -23.62 -3.08 3.34
N PRO A 138 -24.94 -3.32 3.42
CA PRO A 138 -25.93 -2.39 2.85
C PRO A 138 -25.86 -0.99 3.48
N ILE A 139 -25.74 -0.93 4.81
CA ILE A 139 -25.62 0.35 5.55
C ILE A 139 -24.33 1.07 5.17
N GLN A 140 -23.22 0.32 5.10
CA GLN A 140 -21.93 0.89 4.70
C GLN A 140 -21.96 1.40 3.26
N SER A 141 -22.60 0.68 2.33
CA SER A 141 -22.76 1.08 0.95
C SER A 141 -23.59 2.36 0.82
N PHE A 142 -24.66 2.48 1.59
CA PHE A 142 -25.49 3.70 1.64
C PHE A 142 -24.69 4.92 2.13
N ILE A 143 -23.92 4.74 3.21
CA ILE A 143 -23.04 5.79 3.76
C ILE A 143 -21.98 6.18 2.72
N ASN A 144 -21.29 5.19 2.13
CA ASN A 144 -20.28 5.42 1.10
C ASN A 144 -20.84 6.17 -0.11
N SER A 145 -22.05 5.80 -0.57
CA SER A 145 -22.73 6.48 -1.69
C SER A 145 -23.05 7.94 -1.38
N GLY A 146 -23.33 8.28 -0.11
CA GLY A 146 -23.49 9.66 0.32
C GLY A 146 -22.20 10.48 0.18
N TYR A 147 -21.07 9.92 0.66
CA TYR A 147 -19.75 10.55 0.50
C TYR A 147 -19.31 10.66 -0.95
N GLN A 148 -19.57 9.63 -1.77
CA GLN A 148 -19.26 9.65 -3.20
C GLN A 148 -20.06 10.72 -3.95
N ARG A 149 -21.37 10.84 -3.68
CA ARG A 149 -22.20 11.89 -4.27
C ARG A 149 -21.71 13.29 -3.91
N LYS A 150 -21.33 13.52 -2.63
CA LYS A 150 -20.77 14.80 -2.18
C LYS A 150 -19.46 15.12 -2.92
N ALA A 151 -18.54 14.18 -2.98
CA ALA A 151 -17.25 14.35 -3.67
C ALA A 151 -17.46 14.59 -5.18
N ARG A 152 -18.38 13.86 -5.80
CA ARG A 152 -18.71 14.05 -7.21
C ARG A 152 -19.31 15.44 -7.48
N ALA A 153 -20.29 15.87 -6.68
CA ALA A 153 -20.88 17.20 -6.81
C ALA A 153 -19.81 18.31 -6.64
N ARG A 154 -18.79 18.08 -5.80
CA ARG A 154 -17.67 19.02 -5.62
C ARG A 154 -16.78 19.07 -6.87
N LEU A 155 -16.42 17.90 -7.46
CA LEU A 155 -15.71 17.86 -8.73
C LEU A 155 -16.48 18.55 -9.86
N ASP A 156 -17.78 18.28 -9.97
CA ASP A 156 -18.64 18.88 -10.99
C ASP A 156 -18.79 20.41 -10.81
N ARG A 157 -18.79 20.91 -9.57
CA ARG A 157 -18.85 22.33 -9.26
C ARG A 157 -17.55 23.05 -9.57
N VAL A 158 -16.40 22.48 -9.16
CA VAL A 158 -15.08 23.07 -9.39
C VAL A 158 -14.69 22.97 -10.87
N GLY A 159 -15.07 21.89 -11.54
CA GLY A 159 -14.80 21.64 -12.96
C GLY A 159 -13.31 21.53 -13.32
N PRO A 160 -12.45 20.92 -12.50
CA PRO A 160 -11.03 20.86 -12.78
C PRO A 160 -10.70 19.88 -13.92
N VAL A 161 -9.54 20.02 -14.54
CA VAL A 161 -8.95 18.98 -15.35
C VAL A 161 -8.53 17.83 -14.43
N VAL A 162 -9.12 16.64 -14.62
CA VAL A 162 -8.83 15.47 -13.80
C VAL A 162 -7.79 14.59 -14.47
N ILE A 163 -6.69 14.32 -13.77
CA ILE A 163 -5.56 13.51 -14.21
C ILE A 163 -5.51 12.26 -13.35
N GLY A 164 -5.65 11.09 -13.96
CA GLY A 164 -5.46 9.81 -13.29
C GLY A 164 -4.03 9.31 -13.46
N VAL A 165 -3.42 8.81 -12.39
CA VAL A 165 -2.06 8.24 -12.42
C VAL A 165 -2.10 6.81 -11.89
N THR A 166 -1.67 5.85 -12.69
CA THR A 166 -1.51 4.45 -12.26
C THR A 166 -0.21 3.84 -12.76
N GLY A 167 0.12 2.70 -12.20
CA GLY A 167 1.28 1.88 -12.53
C GLY A 167 1.59 0.89 -11.40
N SER A 168 2.52 0.01 -11.63
CA SER A 168 3.02 -0.89 -10.59
C SER A 168 3.87 -0.11 -9.59
N PHE A 169 4.71 0.81 -10.06
CA PHE A 169 5.58 1.70 -9.27
C PHE A 169 5.61 3.11 -9.85
N GLY A 170 6.19 4.06 -9.13
CA GLY A 170 6.33 5.45 -9.53
C GLY A 170 5.07 6.32 -9.41
N LYS A 171 3.89 5.77 -9.09
CA LYS A 171 2.60 6.48 -9.03
C LYS A 171 2.61 7.73 -8.16
N THR A 172 3.06 7.58 -6.92
CA THR A 172 3.01 8.64 -5.91
C THR A 172 3.96 9.80 -6.27
N SER A 173 5.20 9.47 -6.63
CA SER A 173 6.19 10.48 -7.04
C SER A 173 5.74 11.19 -8.32
N THR A 174 5.24 10.46 -9.33
CA THR A 174 4.69 11.04 -10.55
C THR A 174 3.51 11.96 -10.29
N LYS A 175 2.57 11.55 -9.42
CA LYS A 175 1.42 12.39 -9.00
C LYS A 175 1.86 13.73 -8.43
N PHE A 176 2.83 13.72 -7.51
CA PHE A 176 3.32 14.95 -6.91
C PHE A 176 4.15 15.80 -7.88
N ALA A 177 4.96 15.17 -8.73
CA ALA A 177 5.68 15.88 -9.80
C ALA A 177 4.71 16.60 -10.76
N ILE A 178 3.66 15.90 -11.20
CA ILE A 178 2.60 16.51 -12.05
C ILE A 178 1.98 17.71 -11.34
N ALA A 179 1.55 17.55 -10.08
CA ALA A 179 0.91 18.63 -9.33
C ALA A 179 1.82 19.84 -9.16
N GLN A 180 3.09 19.63 -8.85
CA GLN A 180 4.10 20.69 -8.72
C GLN A 180 4.30 21.46 -10.04
N LEU A 181 4.40 20.75 -11.16
CA LEU A 181 4.58 21.37 -12.47
C LEU A 181 3.34 22.11 -12.97
N LEU A 182 2.16 21.73 -12.55
CA LEU A 182 0.90 22.41 -12.86
C LEU A 182 0.62 23.64 -11.96
N GLY A 183 1.52 24.00 -11.08
CA GLY A 183 1.42 25.20 -10.25
C GLY A 183 1.37 24.95 -8.74
N GLY A 184 1.69 23.73 -8.30
CA GLY A 184 1.71 23.36 -6.88
C GLY A 184 0.31 23.40 -6.23
N SER A 185 0.28 23.46 -4.91
CA SER A 185 -0.95 23.41 -4.10
C SER A 185 -1.94 24.56 -4.33
N GLU A 186 -1.55 25.64 -4.96
CA GLU A 186 -2.45 26.75 -5.30
C GLU A 186 -3.33 26.46 -6.52
N ALA A 187 -2.83 25.69 -7.48
CA ALA A 187 -3.52 25.40 -8.74
C ALA A 187 -3.91 23.93 -8.91
N ALA A 188 -3.20 23.01 -8.26
CA ALA A 188 -3.35 21.57 -8.44
C ALA A 188 -3.57 20.84 -7.10
N PHE A 189 -4.71 20.19 -6.97
CA PHE A 189 -4.97 19.28 -5.87
C PHE A 189 -4.45 17.88 -6.21
N ALA A 190 -3.50 17.35 -5.44
CA ALA A 190 -3.07 15.95 -5.51
C ALA A 190 -3.66 15.16 -4.33
N THR A 191 -4.11 13.93 -4.58
CA THR A 191 -4.55 13.05 -3.46
C THR A 191 -3.43 12.88 -2.43
N PRO A 192 -3.68 13.13 -1.11
CA PRO A 192 -2.64 13.07 -0.08
C PRO A 192 -1.99 11.69 0.03
N GLY A 193 -0.69 11.63 0.32
CA GLY A 193 0.05 10.39 0.52
C GLY A 193 -0.22 9.37 -0.58
N SER A 194 -0.59 8.16 -0.20
CA SER A 194 -0.98 7.06 -1.10
C SER A 194 -2.50 6.79 -1.11
N TYR A 195 -3.34 7.85 -0.98
CA TYR A 195 -4.80 7.71 -1.08
C TYR A 195 -5.19 7.36 -2.53
N ASN A 196 -5.18 6.06 -2.84
CA ASN A 196 -5.37 5.51 -4.18
C ASN A 196 -6.52 4.49 -4.27
N THR A 197 -7.30 4.33 -3.19
CA THR A 197 -8.50 3.49 -3.15
C THR A 197 -9.76 4.34 -3.36
N PRO A 198 -10.91 3.78 -3.82
CA PRO A 198 -12.12 4.55 -4.07
C PRO A 198 -12.55 5.46 -2.91
N MET A 199 -12.58 4.93 -1.68
CA MET A 199 -12.97 5.74 -0.52
C MET A 199 -11.87 6.67 -0.03
N GLY A 200 -10.59 6.34 -0.25
CA GLY A 200 -9.46 7.24 0.02
C GLY A 200 -9.52 8.46 -0.89
N VAL A 201 -9.74 8.27 -2.19
CA VAL A 201 -9.92 9.35 -3.16
C VAL A 201 -11.15 10.21 -2.85
N VAL A 202 -12.29 9.57 -2.55
CA VAL A 202 -13.53 10.27 -2.15
C VAL A 202 -13.31 11.14 -0.91
N ARG A 203 -12.60 10.61 0.08
CA ARG A 203 -12.24 11.35 1.29
C ARG A 203 -11.35 12.54 0.97
N ALA A 204 -10.27 12.31 0.21
CA ALA A 204 -9.33 13.35 -0.19
C ALA A 204 -10.04 14.52 -0.89
N ILE A 205 -10.92 14.24 -1.84
CA ILE A 205 -11.69 15.25 -2.56
C ILE A 205 -12.65 16.01 -1.62
N ASN A 206 -13.34 15.30 -0.71
CA ASN A 206 -14.25 15.93 0.23
C ASN A 206 -13.55 16.83 1.25
N GLU A 207 -12.32 16.51 1.63
CA GLU A 207 -11.56 17.22 2.64
C GLU A 207 -10.67 18.34 2.06
N GLY A 208 -10.09 18.13 0.86
CA GLY A 208 -9.01 18.98 0.36
C GLY A 208 -9.24 19.70 -0.96
N LEU A 209 -10.24 19.32 -1.79
CA LEU A 209 -10.46 20.02 -3.06
C LEU A 209 -11.07 21.39 -2.80
N GLU A 210 -10.46 22.46 -3.29
CA GLU A 210 -10.91 23.85 -3.18
C GLU A 210 -11.38 24.41 -4.53
N ASP A 211 -12.12 25.51 -4.51
CA ASP A 211 -12.68 26.13 -5.72
C ASP A 211 -11.58 26.81 -6.58
N THR A 212 -10.40 27.05 -6.01
CA THR A 212 -9.21 27.59 -6.69
C THR A 212 -8.47 26.55 -7.54
N HIS A 213 -8.66 25.27 -7.26
CA HIS A 213 -7.93 24.22 -7.96
C HIS A 213 -8.43 24.05 -9.40
N ARG A 214 -7.51 24.25 -10.34
CA ARG A 214 -7.74 24.04 -11.79
C ARG A 214 -7.47 22.61 -12.22
N PHE A 215 -6.66 21.88 -11.44
CA PHE A 215 -6.22 20.53 -11.72
C PHE A 215 -6.45 19.63 -10.51
N VAL A 216 -6.80 18.36 -10.78
CA VAL A 216 -6.91 17.32 -9.76
C VAL A 216 -6.12 16.10 -10.22
N VAL A 217 -5.08 15.73 -9.47
CA VAL A 217 -4.22 14.58 -9.77
C VAL A 217 -4.54 13.45 -8.81
N ILE A 218 -5.10 12.37 -9.34
CA ILE A 218 -5.60 11.23 -8.58
C ILE A 218 -4.69 10.02 -8.79
N GLU A 219 -4.08 9.54 -7.71
CA GLU A 219 -3.43 8.25 -7.73
C GLU A 219 -4.47 7.12 -7.74
N MET A 220 -4.36 6.17 -8.69
CA MET A 220 -5.29 5.05 -8.85
C MET A 220 -4.58 3.72 -8.60
N GLY A 221 -4.89 3.11 -7.46
CA GLY A 221 -4.38 1.80 -7.05
C GLY A 221 -5.31 0.65 -7.46
N ALA A 222 -4.74 -0.53 -7.70
CA ALA A 222 -5.51 -1.74 -7.94
C ALA A 222 -4.84 -2.97 -7.34
N TYR A 223 -5.66 -3.91 -6.91
CA TYR A 223 -5.30 -5.26 -6.51
C TYR A 223 -5.99 -6.35 -7.36
N ARG A 224 -6.87 -5.95 -8.28
CA ARG A 224 -7.58 -6.82 -9.24
C ARG A 224 -8.08 -6.00 -10.43
N GLU A 225 -8.44 -6.67 -11.49
CA GLU A 225 -9.14 -6.07 -12.63
C GLU A 225 -10.47 -5.43 -12.16
N GLY A 226 -10.82 -4.28 -12.73
CA GLY A 226 -12.00 -3.47 -12.40
C GLY A 226 -11.78 -2.42 -11.30
N ASP A 227 -10.71 -2.50 -10.50
CA ASP A 227 -10.47 -1.54 -9.42
C ASP A 227 -10.14 -0.13 -9.98
N ILE A 228 -9.34 -0.03 -11.05
CA ILE A 228 -9.04 1.24 -11.72
C ILE A 228 -10.24 1.73 -12.51
N ALA A 229 -10.95 0.85 -13.22
CA ALA A 229 -12.18 1.22 -13.91
C ALA A 229 -13.21 1.86 -12.98
N GLN A 230 -13.37 1.34 -11.76
CA GLN A 230 -14.25 1.93 -10.74
C GLN A 230 -13.81 3.35 -10.35
N LEU A 231 -12.51 3.58 -10.20
CA LEU A 231 -11.96 4.91 -9.90
C LEU A 231 -12.15 5.87 -11.07
N CYS A 232 -11.92 5.40 -12.30
CA CYS A 232 -12.14 6.17 -13.53
C CYS A 232 -13.61 6.58 -13.70
N ASP A 233 -14.56 5.66 -13.47
CA ASP A 233 -15.99 5.94 -13.54
C ASP A 233 -16.42 7.00 -12.50
N PHE A 234 -15.79 7.00 -11.33
CA PHE A 234 -16.00 8.02 -10.32
C PHE A 234 -15.33 9.35 -10.70
N ALA A 235 -14.06 9.34 -11.05
CA ALA A 235 -13.24 10.55 -11.26
C ALA A 235 -13.51 11.23 -12.61
N ARG A 236 -13.86 10.45 -13.67
CA ARG A 236 -14.03 10.91 -15.05
C ARG A 236 -12.83 11.72 -15.54
N HIS A 237 -11.64 11.12 -15.42
CA HIS A 237 -10.40 11.74 -15.81
C HIS A 237 -10.35 11.99 -17.32
N SER A 238 -9.73 13.08 -17.73
CA SER A 238 -9.46 13.44 -19.13
C SER A 238 -8.02 13.15 -19.56
N ILE A 239 -7.11 12.95 -18.60
CA ILE A 239 -5.72 12.55 -18.85
C ILE A 239 -5.43 11.31 -18.02
N GLY A 240 -4.95 10.25 -18.68
CA GLY A 240 -4.56 8.99 -18.03
C GLY A 240 -3.06 8.77 -18.13
N VAL A 241 -2.40 8.62 -16.99
CA VAL A 241 -0.94 8.40 -16.91
C VAL A 241 -0.66 6.96 -16.52
N LEU A 242 0.14 6.27 -17.32
CA LEU A 242 0.62 4.92 -17.06
C LEU A 242 2.14 4.94 -16.86
N THR A 243 2.60 4.74 -15.62
CA THR A 243 4.00 4.89 -15.25
C THR A 243 4.83 3.65 -15.55
N ALA A 244 4.41 2.49 -15.08
CA ALA A 244 5.13 1.24 -15.27
C ALA A 244 4.25 0.01 -15.01
N ILE A 245 4.62 -1.14 -15.58
CA ILE A 245 3.96 -2.44 -15.38
C ILE A 245 5.00 -3.49 -15.00
N GLY A 246 5.01 -3.87 -13.73
CA GLY A 246 5.90 -4.88 -13.16
C GLY A 246 5.19 -5.76 -12.13
N PRO A 247 5.89 -6.73 -11.52
CA PRO A 247 5.32 -7.76 -10.64
C PRO A 247 4.94 -7.26 -9.25
N ALA A 248 4.34 -6.06 -9.14
CA ALA A 248 3.81 -5.56 -7.89
C ALA A 248 2.45 -6.19 -7.56
N HIS A 249 2.27 -6.66 -6.33
CA HIS A 249 1.05 -7.35 -5.87
C HIS A 249 0.70 -8.60 -6.71
N LEU A 250 1.70 -9.27 -7.30
CA LEU A 250 1.50 -10.42 -8.19
C LEU A 250 0.72 -11.55 -7.51
N GLU A 251 0.95 -11.78 -6.22
CA GLU A 251 0.19 -12.75 -5.42
C GLU A 251 -1.33 -12.50 -5.47
N ARG A 252 -1.74 -11.23 -5.52
CA ARG A 252 -3.16 -10.84 -5.53
C ARG A 252 -3.77 -10.86 -6.92
N PHE A 253 -3.00 -10.47 -7.93
CA PHE A 253 -3.43 -10.47 -9.33
C PHE A 253 -3.40 -11.86 -9.97
N GLY A 254 -2.51 -12.73 -9.52
CA GLY A 254 -2.32 -14.08 -10.03
C GLY A 254 -1.49 -14.19 -11.32
N SER A 255 -1.37 -13.11 -12.12
CA SER A 255 -0.53 -13.11 -13.33
C SER A 255 -0.12 -11.70 -13.77
N MET A 256 0.99 -11.59 -14.52
CA MET A 256 1.42 -10.34 -15.14
C MET A 256 0.40 -9.79 -16.13
N ASP A 257 -0.30 -10.67 -16.87
CA ASP A 257 -1.33 -10.24 -17.81
C ASP A 257 -2.55 -9.62 -17.11
N ALA A 258 -2.93 -10.12 -15.94
CA ALA A 258 -3.96 -9.49 -15.11
C ALA A 258 -3.53 -8.10 -14.62
N ILE A 259 -2.24 -7.93 -14.24
CA ILE A 259 -1.68 -6.62 -13.89
C ILE A 259 -1.76 -5.66 -15.10
N LYS A 260 -1.33 -6.12 -16.29
CA LYS A 260 -1.39 -5.33 -17.53
C LYS A 260 -2.81 -4.86 -17.83
N ARG A 261 -3.79 -5.78 -17.83
CA ARG A 261 -5.19 -5.44 -18.09
C ARG A 261 -5.73 -4.44 -17.07
N ALA A 262 -5.50 -4.69 -15.78
CA ALA A 262 -5.97 -3.79 -14.71
C ALA A 262 -5.38 -2.38 -14.82
N LYS A 263 -4.08 -2.25 -15.10
CA LYS A 263 -3.43 -0.94 -15.22
C LYS A 263 -3.87 -0.20 -16.49
N TYR A 264 -4.10 -0.93 -17.58
CA TYR A 264 -4.54 -0.35 -18.83
C TYR A 264 -5.99 0.18 -18.79
N GLU A 265 -6.80 -0.21 -17.82
CA GLU A 265 -8.15 0.34 -17.60
C GLU A 265 -8.17 1.87 -17.55
N ILE A 266 -7.11 2.52 -17.06
CA ILE A 266 -7.01 3.97 -17.01
C ILE A 266 -7.03 4.61 -18.41
N ILE A 267 -6.49 3.93 -19.40
CA ILE A 267 -6.50 4.36 -20.80
C ILE A 267 -7.81 3.99 -21.48
N GLN A 268 -8.32 2.78 -21.25
CA GLN A 268 -9.59 2.31 -21.80
C GLN A 268 -10.80 3.15 -21.37
N LYS A 269 -10.71 3.80 -20.20
CA LYS A 269 -11.78 4.64 -19.63
C LYS A 269 -11.64 6.12 -19.97
N LEU A 270 -10.67 6.51 -20.79
CA LEU A 270 -10.57 7.87 -21.29
C LEU A 270 -11.75 8.23 -22.20
N PRO A 271 -12.26 9.45 -22.13
CA PRO A 271 -13.18 9.96 -23.14
C PRO A 271 -12.48 10.10 -24.49
N ARG A 272 -13.23 10.25 -25.59
CA ARG A 272 -12.65 10.33 -26.95
C ARG A 272 -11.71 11.50 -27.15
N ASP A 273 -11.91 12.58 -26.43
CA ASP A 273 -11.10 13.79 -26.38
C ASP A 273 -10.04 13.76 -25.28
N GLY A 274 -9.91 12.64 -24.57
CA GLY A 274 -8.91 12.42 -23.54
C GLY A 274 -7.54 12.13 -24.12
N VAL A 275 -6.50 12.20 -23.26
CA VAL A 275 -5.10 11.98 -23.64
C VAL A 275 -4.47 10.89 -22.75
N ALA A 276 -3.81 9.92 -23.40
CA ALA A 276 -2.98 8.92 -22.75
C ALA A 276 -1.53 9.43 -22.64
N VAL A 277 -0.95 9.40 -21.43
CA VAL A 277 0.46 9.75 -21.17
C VAL A 277 1.18 8.50 -20.69
N MET A 278 2.15 8.00 -21.45
CA MET A 278 2.66 6.64 -21.30
C MET A 278 4.19 6.62 -21.26
N ASN A 279 4.75 5.96 -20.22
CA ASN A 279 6.19 5.78 -20.06
C ASN A 279 6.71 4.70 -21.03
N THR A 280 7.50 5.09 -22.00
CA THR A 280 8.05 4.16 -22.99
C THR A 280 9.40 3.56 -22.61
N ASP A 281 9.98 3.91 -21.48
CA ASP A 281 11.13 3.18 -20.90
C ASP A 281 10.68 1.80 -20.38
N ASP A 282 9.43 1.68 -19.92
CA ASP A 282 8.85 0.38 -19.54
C ASP A 282 8.35 -0.37 -20.78
N LEU A 283 8.93 -1.54 -21.05
CA LEU A 283 8.62 -2.35 -22.24
C LEU A 283 7.15 -2.78 -22.31
N ASN A 284 6.50 -3.04 -21.18
CA ASN A 284 5.09 -3.42 -21.14
C ASN A 284 4.19 -2.21 -21.45
N VAL A 285 4.54 -1.03 -20.93
CA VAL A 285 3.81 0.22 -21.21
C VAL A 285 4.03 0.63 -22.66
N ARG A 286 5.26 0.53 -23.20
CA ARG A 286 5.58 0.77 -24.62
C ARG A 286 4.72 -0.10 -25.53
N ALA A 287 4.66 -1.41 -25.29
CA ALA A 287 3.83 -2.32 -26.06
C ALA A 287 2.33 -2.01 -25.99
N LEU A 288 1.85 -1.42 -24.90
CA LEU A 288 0.48 -0.92 -24.79
C LEU A 288 0.30 0.40 -25.54
N ALA A 289 1.27 1.32 -25.49
CA ALA A 289 1.24 2.57 -26.23
C ALA A 289 1.15 2.34 -27.73
N ASP A 290 1.89 1.36 -28.27
CA ASP A 290 1.87 0.97 -29.70
C ASP A 290 0.53 0.42 -30.16
N ARG A 291 -0.27 -0.14 -29.26
CA ARG A 291 -1.60 -0.72 -29.54
C ARG A 291 -2.74 0.24 -29.21
N THR A 292 -2.45 1.36 -28.53
CA THR A 292 -3.48 2.30 -28.11
C THR A 292 -4.00 3.06 -29.32
N THR A 293 -5.31 2.95 -29.59
CA THR A 293 -6.02 3.64 -30.65
C THR A 293 -7.24 4.35 -30.07
N GLY A 294 -7.75 5.35 -30.76
CA GLY A 294 -8.97 6.06 -30.37
C GLY A 294 -8.79 7.26 -29.44
N VAL A 295 -7.61 7.43 -28.86
CA VAL A 295 -7.20 8.62 -28.09
C VAL A 295 -5.76 8.99 -28.46
N PRO A 296 -5.37 10.28 -28.41
CA PRO A 296 -4.00 10.71 -28.54
C PRO A 296 -3.09 10.08 -27.47
N VAL A 297 -1.90 9.64 -27.89
CA VAL A 297 -0.89 9.08 -27.00
C VAL A 297 0.30 10.02 -26.97
N VAL A 298 0.64 10.55 -25.80
CA VAL A 298 1.86 11.29 -25.53
C VAL A 298 2.82 10.35 -24.79
N ARG A 299 3.96 10.08 -25.42
CA ARG A 299 5.00 9.19 -24.91
C ARG A 299 6.05 9.99 -24.16
N TYR A 300 6.52 9.47 -23.05
CA TYR A 300 7.66 10.02 -22.35
C TYR A 300 8.64 8.92 -21.96
N GLY A 301 9.91 9.26 -21.89
CA GLY A 301 10.97 8.34 -21.52
C GLY A 301 12.35 8.89 -21.81
N ILE A 302 13.38 8.29 -21.23
CA ILE A 302 14.79 8.61 -21.44
C ILE A 302 15.30 7.85 -22.67
N ASP A 303 14.90 6.57 -22.81
CA ASP A 303 15.24 5.74 -23.95
C ASP A 303 14.51 6.20 -25.22
N ARG A 304 15.28 6.63 -26.21
CA ARG A 304 14.75 7.11 -27.48
C ARG A 304 14.15 6.03 -28.37
N THR A 305 14.42 4.76 -28.10
CA THR A 305 13.84 3.65 -28.90
C THR A 305 12.32 3.56 -28.78
N GLY A 306 11.74 4.15 -27.73
CA GLY A 306 10.29 4.29 -27.54
C GLY A 306 9.65 5.46 -28.26
N GLU A 307 10.42 6.25 -29.06
CA GLU A 307 9.99 7.47 -29.76
C GLU A 307 9.22 8.45 -28.83
N PRO A 308 9.81 8.88 -27.70
CA PRO A 308 9.13 9.73 -26.74
C PRO A 308 8.92 11.15 -27.30
N ASN A 309 7.76 11.74 -27.01
CA ASN A 309 7.46 13.15 -27.26
C ASN A 309 8.15 14.07 -26.26
N VAL A 310 8.42 13.57 -25.04
CA VAL A 310 9.20 14.27 -24.01
C VAL A 310 10.28 13.33 -23.52
N THR A 311 11.53 13.77 -23.64
CA THR A 311 12.71 12.94 -23.29
C THR A 311 13.74 13.75 -22.50
N ALA A 312 14.76 13.06 -22.00
CA ALA A 312 15.91 13.67 -21.36
C ALA A 312 17.21 13.21 -22.03
N ARG A 313 18.23 14.09 -21.99
CA ARG A 313 19.60 13.79 -22.40
C ARG A 313 20.60 14.46 -21.47
N ASP A 314 21.87 14.12 -21.62
CA ASP A 314 22.98 14.72 -20.86
C ASP A 314 22.69 14.69 -19.35
N HIS A 315 22.16 13.54 -18.88
CA HIS A 315 21.79 13.34 -17.48
C HIS A 315 22.98 12.83 -16.67
N SER A 316 23.05 13.29 -15.43
CA SER A 316 24.01 12.83 -14.44
C SER A 316 23.37 12.77 -13.06
N TYR A 317 23.79 11.81 -12.29
CA TYR A 317 23.30 11.54 -10.94
C TYR A 317 24.41 11.80 -9.94
N SER A 318 24.05 12.26 -8.76
CA SER A 318 24.98 12.45 -7.65
C SER A 318 24.21 12.47 -6.33
N PRO A 319 24.89 12.34 -5.17
CA PRO A 319 24.25 12.53 -3.88
C PRO A 319 23.59 13.89 -3.66
N GLN A 320 23.95 14.90 -4.45
CA GLN A 320 23.37 16.25 -4.38
C GLN A 320 22.08 16.38 -5.22
N GLY A 321 21.77 15.39 -6.05
CA GLY A 321 20.59 15.38 -6.91
C GLY A 321 20.89 14.96 -8.35
N THR A 322 19.96 15.25 -9.22
CA THR A 322 19.98 14.89 -10.64
C THR A 322 20.03 16.14 -11.52
N VAL A 323 20.85 16.09 -12.56
CA VAL A 323 20.95 17.12 -13.62
C VAL A 323 20.59 16.46 -14.94
N ALA A 324 19.80 17.13 -15.78
CA ALA A 324 19.44 16.63 -17.12
C ALA A 324 19.06 17.77 -18.06
N THR A 325 19.04 17.50 -19.36
CA THR A 325 18.44 18.38 -20.37
C THR A 325 17.14 17.73 -20.87
N ILE A 326 15.99 18.35 -20.53
CA ILE A 326 14.68 17.93 -21.02
C ILE A 326 14.50 18.44 -22.44
N VAL A 327 13.95 17.59 -23.32
CA VAL A 327 13.62 17.94 -24.71
C VAL A 327 12.16 17.58 -24.95
N ASP A 328 11.37 18.53 -25.47
CA ASP A 328 9.97 18.32 -25.83
C ASP A 328 9.77 18.01 -27.33
N ALA A 329 8.57 17.66 -27.73
CA ALA A 329 8.21 17.30 -29.10
C ALA A 329 8.40 18.47 -30.12
N GLU A 330 8.42 19.71 -29.64
CA GLU A 330 8.62 20.91 -30.46
C GLU A 330 10.11 21.25 -30.64
N GLY A 331 11.00 20.45 -30.02
CA GLY A 331 12.45 20.68 -30.03
C GLY A 331 12.92 21.73 -29.02
N GLY A 332 12.04 22.12 -28.08
CA GLY A 332 12.42 22.97 -26.96
C GLY A 332 13.34 22.20 -25.99
N GLU A 333 14.35 22.90 -25.47
CA GLU A 333 15.31 22.34 -24.53
C GLU A 333 15.33 23.12 -23.22
N LEU A 334 15.40 22.36 -22.09
CA LEU A 334 15.49 22.94 -20.76
C LEU A 334 16.52 22.17 -19.93
N ARG A 335 17.60 22.83 -19.55
CA ARG A 335 18.56 22.30 -18.58
C ARG A 335 17.93 22.40 -17.20
N ILE A 336 17.88 21.29 -16.48
CA ILE A 336 17.31 21.20 -15.13
C ILE A 336 18.33 20.72 -14.11
N THR A 337 18.12 21.12 -12.86
CA THR A 337 18.75 20.58 -11.67
C THR A 337 17.65 20.31 -10.65
N THR A 338 17.71 19.17 -9.97
CA THR A 338 16.72 18.79 -8.95
C THR A 338 17.40 18.05 -7.80
N LYS A 339 16.84 18.14 -6.60
CA LYS A 339 17.27 17.37 -5.41
C LYS A 339 16.84 15.91 -5.45
N LEU A 340 15.98 15.54 -6.39
CA LEU A 340 15.51 14.17 -6.54
C LEU A 340 16.65 13.29 -7.04
N LEU A 341 16.75 12.06 -6.52
CA LEU A 341 17.86 11.14 -6.80
C LEU A 341 17.53 10.13 -7.89
N GLY A 342 18.54 9.84 -8.71
CA GLY A 342 18.55 8.72 -9.64
C GLY A 342 17.68 8.90 -10.90
N GLU A 343 17.74 7.89 -11.79
CA GLU A 343 17.04 7.88 -13.07
C GLU A 343 15.52 8.04 -12.93
N HIS A 344 14.93 7.45 -11.90
CA HIS A 344 13.48 7.53 -11.66
C HIS A 344 13.00 8.97 -11.48
N ALA A 345 13.85 9.87 -10.93
CA ALA A 345 13.52 11.29 -10.80
C ALA A 345 13.23 11.91 -12.16
N ILE A 346 14.06 11.60 -13.17
CA ILE A 346 13.85 12.10 -14.53
C ILE A 346 12.51 11.60 -15.08
N GLN A 347 12.17 10.31 -14.91
CA GLN A 347 10.91 9.73 -15.39
C GLN A 347 9.67 10.42 -14.78
N PHE A 348 9.70 10.77 -13.47
CA PHE A 348 8.61 11.53 -12.84
C PHE A 348 8.49 12.93 -13.38
N ILE A 349 9.62 13.60 -13.62
CA ILE A 349 9.68 14.95 -14.19
C ILE A 349 9.17 14.91 -15.63
N LEU A 350 9.60 13.96 -16.47
CA LEU A 350 9.15 13.83 -17.86
C LEU A 350 7.63 13.64 -17.95
N ALA A 351 7.03 12.83 -17.09
CA ALA A 351 5.58 12.69 -17.01
C ALA A 351 4.89 14.02 -16.70
N GLY A 352 5.43 14.76 -15.73
CA GLY A 352 4.91 16.07 -15.33
C GLY A 352 5.07 17.11 -16.44
N VAL A 353 6.23 17.14 -17.12
CA VAL A 353 6.49 18.01 -18.27
C VAL A 353 5.53 17.70 -19.41
N ALA A 354 5.33 16.42 -19.75
CA ALA A 354 4.39 16.01 -20.79
C ALA A 354 2.98 16.58 -20.53
N ILE A 355 2.50 16.49 -19.28
CA ILE A 355 1.18 17.02 -18.90
C ILE A 355 1.16 18.55 -18.89
N ALA A 356 2.20 19.20 -18.37
CA ALA A 356 2.29 20.66 -18.38
C ALA A 356 2.26 21.20 -19.82
N ARG A 357 2.97 20.55 -20.76
CA ARG A 357 2.92 20.89 -22.18
C ARG A 357 1.55 20.68 -22.81
N ILE A 358 0.84 19.58 -22.48
CA ILE A 358 -0.56 19.36 -22.90
C ILE A 358 -1.45 20.50 -22.40
N GLN A 359 -1.18 21.06 -21.20
CA GLN A 359 -1.95 22.17 -20.63
C GLN A 359 -1.48 23.55 -21.10
N GLY A 360 -0.57 23.61 -22.07
CA GLY A 360 -0.09 24.86 -22.69
C GLY A 360 0.92 25.63 -21.83
N ILE A 361 1.51 25.03 -20.81
CA ILE A 361 2.54 25.67 -19.98
C ILE A 361 3.87 25.63 -20.78
N PRO A 362 4.52 26.77 -21.02
CA PRO A 362 5.80 26.81 -21.73
C PRO A 362 6.89 26.00 -21.01
N LEU A 363 7.75 25.31 -21.78
CA LEU A 363 8.83 24.49 -21.20
C LEU A 363 9.76 25.34 -20.31
N ALA A 364 10.07 26.57 -20.74
CA ALA A 364 10.93 27.48 -19.99
C ALA A 364 10.40 27.81 -18.57
N ASP A 365 9.08 27.81 -18.37
CA ASP A 365 8.47 28.14 -17.08
C ASP A 365 8.55 26.99 -16.08
N LEU A 366 8.96 25.78 -16.52
CA LEU A 366 9.01 24.59 -15.67
C LEU A 366 10.31 24.47 -14.87
N GLY A 367 11.40 25.12 -15.30
CA GLY A 367 12.71 25.05 -14.64
C GLY A 367 12.66 25.34 -13.14
N PRO A 368 12.16 26.51 -12.71
CA PRO A 368 12.06 26.85 -11.29
C PRO A 368 11.15 25.90 -10.50
N ARG A 369 10.10 25.35 -11.14
CA ARG A 369 9.20 24.38 -10.49
C ARG A 369 9.85 23.03 -10.30
N ILE A 370 10.71 22.60 -11.21
CA ILE A 370 11.50 21.36 -11.10
C ILE A 370 12.57 21.50 -10.02
N GLU A 371 13.28 22.61 -9.97
CA GLU A 371 14.30 22.89 -8.97
C GLU A 371 13.72 22.93 -7.54
N ALA A 372 12.49 23.44 -7.41
CA ALA A 372 11.76 23.49 -6.13
C ALA A 372 11.12 22.15 -5.72
N MET A 373 11.27 21.07 -6.51
CA MET A 373 10.73 19.75 -6.12
C MET A 373 11.47 19.20 -4.91
N GLU A 374 10.71 18.72 -3.93
CA GLU A 374 11.24 18.00 -2.78
C GLU A 374 10.92 16.50 -2.92
N PRO A 375 11.77 15.62 -2.39
CA PRO A 375 11.49 14.19 -2.33
C PRO A 375 10.18 13.92 -1.59
N VAL A 376 9.43 12.94 -2.07
CA VAL A 376 8.26 12.44 -1.35
C VAL A 376 8.76 11.66 -0.13
N GLU A 377 8.11 11.86 1.02
CA GLU A 377 8.45 11.18 2.27
C GLU A 377 8.54 9.65 2.08
N HIS A 378 9.60 9.06 2.58
CA HIS A 378 9.93 7.63 2.44
C HIS A 378 10.08 7.15 0.98
N ARG A 379 10.55 8.01 0.07
CA ARG A 379 10.82 7.68 -1.34
C ARG A 379 12.18 8.24 -1.75
N LEU A 380 13.23 7.47 -1.58
CA LEU A 380 14.63 7.88 -1.80
C LEU A 380 14.92 9.26 -1.18
N GLN A 381 14.38 9.48 0.02
CA GLN A 381 14.51 10.74 0.73
C GLN A 381 15.84 10.80 1.46
N LEU A 382 16.66 11.81 1.13
CA LEU A 382 17.88 12.09 1.88
C LEU A 382 17.56 12.80 3.19
N ILE A 383 18.01 12.21 4.29
CA ILE A 383 17.85 12.73 5.63
C ILE A 383 19.25 12.85 6.27
N LYS A 384 19.55 14.01 6.85
CA LYS A 384 20.75 14.16 7.68
C LYS A 384 20.48 13.48 9.03
N GLY A 385 21.08 12.33 9.23
CA GLY A 385 21.00 11.57 10.47
C GLY A 385 21.82 12.19 11.61
N ALA A 386 21.60 11.68 12.81
CA ALA A 386 22.41 12.07 13.95
C ALA A 386 23.89 11.68 13.75
N GLY A 387 24.80 12.48 14.28
CA GLY A 387 26.23 12.17 14.26
C GLY A 387 26.92 12.31 12.89
N GLY A 388 26.31 12.98 11.91
CA GLY A 388 26.94 13.17 10.60
C GLY A 388 26.79 11.99 9.63
N VAL A 389 25.86 11.09 9.90
CA VAL A 389 25.46 9.98 9.01
C VAL A 389 24.46 10.49 7.98
N THR A 390 24.55 9.99 6.74
CA THR A 390 23.53 10.21 5.71
C THR A 390 22.56 9.04 5.70
N VAL A 391 21.26 9.33 5.79
CA VAL A 391 20.19 8.34 5.71
C VAL A 391 19.44 8.50 4.38
N ILE A 392 19.35 7.44 3.62
CA ILE A 392 18.46 7.33 2.44
C ILE A 392 17.25 6.53 2.89
N ASP A 393 16.10 7.20 2.93
CA ASP A 393 14.85 6.60 3.36
C ASP A 393 14.00 6.23 2.15
N ASP A 394 13.91 4.93 1.83
CA ASP A 394 13.01 4.33 0.83
C ASP A 394 12.11 3.25 1.47
N ALA A 395 11.67 3.52 2.70
CA ALA A 395 10.98 2.56 3.55
C ALA A 395 9.47 2.47 3.36
N PHE A 396 8.86 3.05 2.31
CA PHE A 396 7.40 3.05 2.20
C PHE A 396 6.82 1.72 1.69
N ASN A 397 7.28 1.25 0.54
CA ASN A 397 6.88 -0.01 -0.10
C ASN A 397 7.84 -0.27 -1.25
N SER A 398 8.33 -1.47 -1.35
CA SER A 398 9.32 -1.84 -2.34
C SER A 398 8.79 -2.83 -3.39
N ASN A 399 9.46 -2.85 -4.50
CA ASN A 399 9.31 -3.80 -5.59
C ASN A 399 10.68 -4.03 -6.24
N PRO A 400 10.87 -5.11 -7.03
CA PRO A 400 12.20 -5.44 -7.55
C PRO A 400 12.90 -4.31 -8.33
N SER A 401 12.16 -3.53 -9.11
CA SER A 401 12.74 -2.43 -9.90
C SER A 401 13.08 -1.22 -9.03
N GLY A 402 12.20 -0.88 -8.05
CA GLY A 402 12.46 0.21 -7.10
C GLY A 402 13.67 -0.09 -6.22
N ALA A 403 13.73 -1.30 -5.68
CA ALA A 403 14.85 -1.74 -4.85
C ALA A 403 16.20 -1.74 -5.63
N ALA A 404 16.19 -2.16 -6.90
CA ALA A 404 17.38 -2.06 -7.75
C ALA A 404 17.82 -0.61 -7.94
N ALA A 405 16.88 0.29 -8.25
CA ALA A 405 17.18 1.70 -8.41
C ALA A 405 17.67 2.39 -7.12
N ALA A 406 17.15 1.97 -5.95
CA ALA A 406 17.66 2.46 -4.68
C ALA A 406 19.13 2.04 -4.43
N LEU A 407 19.49 0.82 -4.83
CA LEU A 407 20.86 0.35 -4.77
C LEU A 407 21.78 1.07 -5.78
N GLU A 408 21.27 1.39 -6.99
CA GLU A 408 22.02 2.20 -7.97
C GLU A 408 22.30 3.61 -7.42
N VAL A 409 21.30 4.26 -6.84
CA VAL A 409 21.50 5.55 -6.14
C VAL A 409 22.51 5.42 -5.00
N LEU A 410 22.46 4.32 -4.25
CA LEU A 410 23.39 4.08 -3.16
C LEU A 410 24.84 3.91 -3.67
N ALA A 411 25.01 3.29 -4.84
CA ALA A 411 26.33 3.13 -5.48
C ALA A 411 26.97 4.48 -5.83
N ASP A 412 26.20 5.52 -6.18
CA ASP A 412 26.72 6.87 -6.44
C ASP A 412 27.42 7.48 -5.20
N PHE A 413 27.10 7.02 -4.01
CA PHE A 413 27.75 7.46 -2.77
C PHE A 413 29.12 6.79 -2.53
N ASP A 414 29.37 5.60 -3.08
CA ASP A 414 30.66 4.89 -3.00
C ASP A 414 31.78 5.69 -3.70
N GLU A 415 31.41 6.48 -4.71
CA GLU A 415 32.34 7.35 -5.44
C GLU A 415 32.68 8.67 -4.71
N THR A 416 32.01 8.98 -3.58
CA THR A 416 32.07 10.29 -2.92
C THR A 416 32.67 10.29 -1.50
N ASP A 417 33.71 9.50 -1.22
CA ASP A 417 34.36 9.41 0.10
C ASP A 417 33.42 8.97 1.25
N ALA A 418 32.34 8.24 0.96
CA ALA A 418 31.58 7.56 2.01
C ALA A 418 32.49 6.56 2.75
N ASN A 419 32.53 6.63 4.09
CA ASN A 419 33.40 5.75 4.87
C ASN A 419 32.89 4.30 4.82
N GLN A 420 31.58 4.10 4.96
CA GLN A 420 30.90 2.81 4.88
C GLN A 420 29.48 2.98 4.30
N ILE A 421 29.04 1.97 3.58
CA ILE A 421 27.69 1.88 3.01
C ILE A 421 26.94 0.73 3.68
N VAL A 422 25.77 1.02 4.25
CA VAL A 422 24.96 0.05 4.98
C VAL A 422 23.57 -0.04 4.34
N VAL A 423 23.07 -1.26 4.09
CA VAL A 423 21.69 -1.50 3.66
C VAL A 423 20.94 -2.20 4.79
N VAL A 424 19.77 -1.70 5.15
CA VAL A 424 18.84 -2.30 6.11
C VAL A 424 17.55 -2.67 5.40
N THR A 425 17.17 -3.94 5.40
CA THR A 425 15.99 -4.38 4.64
C THR A 425 15.33 -5.63 5.23
N PRO A 426 14.00 -5.74 5.21
CA PRO A 426 13.26 -6.98 5.42
C PRO A 426 13.00 -7.73 4.10
N GLY A 427 13.47 -7.20 2.97
CA GLY A 427 13.21 -7.71 1.62
C GLY A 427 11.84 -7.33 1.06
N ILE A 428 11.49 -7.93 -0.07
CA ILE A 428 10.33 -7.59 -0.90
C ILE A 428 9.27 -8.68 -0.77
N VAL A 429 8.01 -8.30 -0.62
CA VAL A 429 6.86 -9.22 -0.46
C VAL A 429 5.81 -9.06 -1.56
N GLU A 430 4.74 -9.88 -1.52
CA GLU A 430 3.60 -9.86 -2.44
C GLU A 430 3.95 -10.25 -3.90
N LEU A 431 5.09 -10.92 -4.11
CA LEU A 431 5.54 -11.36 -5.43
C LEU A 431 5.11 -12.80 -5.80
N GLY A 432 4.40 -13.51 -4.89
CA GLY A 432 3.97 -14.88 -5.11
C GLY A 432 5.16 -15.82 -5.34
N GLU A 433 5.12 -16.62 -6.40
CA GLU A 433 6.18 -17.60 -6.72
C GLU A 433 7.54 -16.93 -7.04
N LEU A 434 7.54 -15.68 -7.48
CA LEU A 434 8.77 -14.93 -7.78
C LEU A 434 9.48 -14.38 -6.54
N GLN A 435 8.87 -14.46 -5.34
CA GLN A 435 9.37 -13.78 -4.16
C GLN A 435 10.76 -14.24 -3.73
N SER A 436 11.01 -15.55 -3.73
CA SER A 436 12.31 -16.10 -3.33
C SER A 436 13.42 -15.67 -4.29
N GLU A 437 13.19 -15.80 -5.60
CA GLU A 437 14.16 -15.44 -6.64
C GLU A 437 14.44 -13.92 -6.66
N ALA A 438 13.40 -13.11 -6.51
CA ALA A 438 13.54 -11.65 -6.47
C ALA A 438 14.38 -11.19 -5.28
N ASN A 439 14.15 -11.78 -4.09
CA ASN A 439 14.91 -11.45 -2.89
C ASN A 439 16.35 -11.99 -2.95
N GLU A 440 16.60 -13.11 -3.60
CA GLU A 440 17.94 -13.62 -3.83
C GLU A 440 18.74 -12.70 -4.78
N ARG A 441 18.11 -12.23 -5.87
CA ARG A 441 18.73 -11.23 -6.77
C ARG A 441 19.00 -9.92 -6.05
N PHE A 442 18.03 -9.44 -5.25
CA PHE A 442 18.21 -8.24 -4.45
C PHE A 442 19.36 -8.38 -3.45
N GLY A 443 19.43 -9.49 -2.70
CA GLY A 443 20.51 -9.75 -1.75
C GLY A 443 21.89 -9.77 -2.41
N ARG A 444 21.99 -10.37 -3.60
CA ARG A 444 23.23 -10.36 -4.41
C ARG A 444 23.61 -8.93 -4.81
N HIS A 445 22.69 -8.15 -5.37
CA HIS A 445 22.95 -6.77 -5.76
C HIS A 445 23.31 -5.90 -4.56
N ALA A 446 22.59 -6.00 -3.45
CA ALA A 446 22.92 -5.27 -2.22
C ALA A 446 24.34 -5.60 -1.72
N ALA A 447 24.75 -6.86 -1.82
CA ALA A 447 26.09 -7.29 -1.38
C ALA A 447 27.23 -6.84 -2.33
N THR A 448 26.95 -6.44 -3.55
CA THR A 448 27.97 -5.80 -4.42
C THR A 448 28.17 -4.32 -4.10
N VAL A 449 27.14 -3.64 -3.55
CA VAL A 449 27.16 -2.20 -3.31
C VAL A 449 27.51 -1.87 -1.85
N ALA A 450 26.92 -2.58 -0.88
CA ALA A 450 27.05 -2.28 0.54
C ALA A 450 28.28 -2.95 1.19
N ASP A 451 28.83 -2.32 2.24
CA ASP A 451 29.83 -2.94 3.12
C ASP A 451 29.15 -3.80 4.19
N HIS A 452 27.92 -3.41 4.60
CA HIS A 452 27.11 -4.19 5.54
C HIS A 452 25.66 -4.31 5.03
N LEU A 453 25.13 -5.53 5.04
CA LEU A 453 23.73 -5.83 4.73
C LEU A 453 23.03 -6.36 5.97
N ILE A 454 22.16 -5.55 6.58
CA ILE A 454 21.36 -5.92 7.75
C ILE A 454 20.01 -6.44 7.27
N VAL A 455 19.80 -7.74 7.42
CA VAL A 455 18.56 -8.43 7.04
C VAL A 455 17.64 -8.52 8.25
N VAL A 456 16.48 -7.85 8.17
CA VAL A 456 15.51 -7.74 9.27
C VAL A 456 14.38 -8.76 9.10
N GLY A 457 13.97 -9.40 10.20
CA GLY A 457 12.84 -10.32 10.23
C GLY A 457 13.16 -11.70 9.63
N ARG A 458 12.13 -12.49 9.32
CA ARG A 458 12.26 -13.90 8.94
C ARG A 458 11.75 -14.22 7.54
N VAL A 459 10.82 -13.43 7.01
CA VAL A 459 10.03 -13.78 5.82
C VAL A 459 10.89 -14.01 4.59
N ASN A 460 11.88 -13.13 4.33
CA ASN A 460 12.73 -13.18 3.15
C ASN A 460 14.19 -13.50 3.48
N ARG A 461 14.50 -13.72 4.77
CA ARG A 461 15.86 -13.90 5.31
C ARG A 461 16.70 -14.86 4.49
N ASP A 462 16.22 -16.10 4.33
CA ASP A 462 16.99 -17.17 3.68
C ASP A 462 17.30 -16.85 2.21
N ALA A 463 16.37 -16.21 1.51
CA ALA A 463 16.55 -15.84 0.12
C ALA A 463 17.58 -14.71 -0.02
N ILE A 464 17.48 -13.67 0.80
CA ILE A 464 18.42 -12.54 0.78
C ILE A 464 19.83 -13.00 1.15
N VAL A 465 19.96 -13.82 2.21
CA VAL A 465 21.26 -14.36 2.66
C VAL A 465 21.87 -15.24 1.58
N ARG A 466 21.11 -16.14 0.93
CA ARG A 466 21.63 -16.94 -0.19
C ARG A 466 22.16 -16.06 -1.32
N GLY A 467 21.46 -14.99 -1.67
CA GLY A 467 21.92 -14.06 -2.69
C GLY A 467 23.21 -13.36 -2.28
N ALA A 468 23.25 -12.86 -1.06
CA ALA A 468 24.36 -12.06 -0.52
C ALA A 468 25.60 -12.85 -0.12
N THR A 469 25.51 -14.19 -0.01
CA THR A 469 26.64 -15.09 0.30
C THR A 469 26.94 -16.07 -0.83
N GLY A 470 26.33 -15.89 -1.99
CA GLY A 470 26.54 -16.70 -3.17
C GLY A 470 27.86 -16.44 -3.88
N GLU A 471 28.02 -16.98 -5.10
CA GLU A 471 29.17 -16.73 -5.95
C GLU A 471 29.14 -15.32 -6.54
N GLY A 472 30.29 -14.65 -6.58
CA GLY A 472 30.48 -13.32 -7.18
C GLY A 472 31.43 -12.45 -6.37
N ASP A 473 31.64 -11.24 -6.86
CA ASP A 473 32.43 -10.19 -6.20
C ASP A 473 31.54 -9.47 -5.15
N LEU A 474 31.32 -10.15 -4.02
CA LEU A 474 30.43 -9.69 -2.95
C LEU A 474 31.27 -9.13 -1.81
N LYS A 475 31.02 -7.85 -1.42
CA LYS A 475 31.80 -7.18 -0.37
C LYS A 475 31.08 -7.12 0.98
N ALA A 476 29.76 -7.30 1.04
CA ALA A 476 28.99 -7.06 2.22
C ALA A 476 29.19 -8.10 3.35
N GLU A 477 29.44 -7.64 4.55
CA GLU A 477 29.18 -8.42 5.77
C GLU A 477 27.66 -8.54 5.99
N VAL A 478 27.14 -9.77 6.02
CA VAL A 478 25.69 -10.02 6.21
C VAL A 478 25.38 -10.17 7.69
N ILE A 479 24.54 -9.28 8.21
CA ILE A 479 24.08 -9.26 9.60
C ILE A 479 22.58 -9.57 9.62
N VAL A 480 22.19 -10.58 10.41
CA VAL A 480 20.79 -11.00 10.51
C VAL A 480 20.24 -10.61 11.87
N VAL A 481 19.07 -9.95 11.88
CA VAL A 481 18.38 -9.53 13.10
C VAL A 481 16.89 -9.91 13.04
N ASP A 482 16.24 -10.03 14.19
CA ASP A 482 14.83 -10.42 14.24
C ASP A 482 13.87 -9.21 14.13
N THR A 483 14.28 -8.03 14.60
CA THR A 483 13.44 -6.82 14.63
C THR A 483 14.18 -5.59 14.11
N LEU A 484 13.42 -4.55 13.74
CA LEU A 484 13.98 -3.25 13.39
C LEU A 484 14.67 -2.56 14.58
N ASP A 485 14.19 -2.81 15.79
CA ASP A 485 14.84 -2.31 17.01
C ASP A 485 16.24 -2.91 17.16
N ASP A 486 16.40 -4.23 16.92
CA ASP A 486 17.70 -4.89 16.93
C ASP A 486 18.64 -4.31 15.86
N ALA A 487 18.10 -4.04 14.64
CA ALA A 487 18.84 -3.39 13.58
C ALA A 487 19.31 -1.98 14.01
N THR A 488 18.42 -1.22 14.65
CA THR A 488 18.72 0.13 15.15
C THR A 488 19.84 0.11 16.22
N GLU A 489 19.79 -0.83 17.15
CA GLU A 489 20.87 -1.00 18.14
C GLU A 489 22.21 -1.38 17.47
N ARG A 490 22.16 -2.22 16.44
CA ARG A 490 23.36 -2.58 15.67
C ARG A 490 23.94 -1.37 14.95
N LEU A 491 23.09 -0.56 14.30
CA LEU A 491 23.50 0.66 13.60
C LEU A 491 24.19 1.67 14.54
N LYS A 492 23.70 1.84 15.78
CA LYS A 492 24.34 2.73 16.76
C LYS A 492 25.80 2.38 17.07
N THR A 493 26.16 1.09 16.98
CA THR A 493 27.52 0.61 17.22
C THR A 493 28.36 0.57 15.96
N LEU A 494 27.73 0.50 14.78
CA LEU A 494 28.39 0.34 13.48
C LEU A 494 28.72 1.69 12.84
N LEU A 495 27.73 2.61 12.81
CA LEU A 495 27.81 3.84 12.05
C LEU A 495 28.74 4.90 12.66
N LYS A 496 29.46 5.61 11.79
CA LYS A 496 30.36 6.73 12.09
C LYS A 496 29.97 7.96 11.22
N PRO A 497 30.46 9.15 11.58
CA PRO A 497 30.30 10.34 10.72
C PRO A 497 30.84 10.07 9.31
N GLY A 498 30.07 10.41 8.29
CA GLY A 498 30.38 10.18 6.88
C GLY A 498 29.86 8.87 6.31
N ASP A 499 29.29 7.97 7.12
CA ASP A 499 28.66 6.75 6.63
C ASP A 499 27.30 7.04 6.01
N VAL A 500 26.88 6.14 5.09
CA VAL A 500 25.58 6.19 4.40
C VAL A 500 24.78 4.94 4.73
N VAL A 501 23.52 5.11 5.12
CA VAL A 501 22.59 3.99 5.37
C VAL A 501 21.33 4.13 4.52
N LEU A 502 21.00 3.06 3.77
CA LEU A 502 19.75 2.91 3.05
C LEU A 502 18.79 2.05 3.88
N PHE A 503 17.62 2.60 4.20
CA PHE A 503 16.47 1.81 4.66
C PHE A 503 15.61 1.48 3.44
N GLU A 504 15.68 0.23 3.00
CA GLU A 504 14.96 -0.27 1.82
C GLU A 504 13.80 -1.14 2.26
N ASN A 505 12.59 -0.67 2.00
CA ASN A 505 11.31 -1.26 2.33
C ASN A 505 10.96 -1.25 3.83
N ASP A 506 9.66 -1.23 4.10
CA ASP A 506 9.03 -1.54 5.38
C ASP A 506 7.88 -2.53 5.13
N LEU A 507 7.95 -3.70 5.77
CA LEU A 507 6.93 -4.73 5.53
C LEU A 507 5.57 -4.28 6.03
N PRO A 508 4.49 -4.56 5.27
CA PRO A 508 3.14 -4.46 5.79
C PRO A 508 2.98 -5.34 7.04
N ASP A 509 2.26 -4.83 8.06
CA ASP A 509 2.08 -5.47 9.37
C ASP A 509 1.68 -6.96 9.32
N GLN A 510 1.02 -7.40 8.26
CA GLN A 510 0.60 -8.79 8.08
C GLN A 510 1.74 -9.77 7.83
N TYR A 511 2.93 -9.29 7.47
CA TYR A 511 4.14 -10.09 7.22
C TYR A 511 5.12 -10.09 8.41
N GLU A 512 4.85 -9.32 9.46
CA GLU A 512 5.70 -9.24 10.67
C GLU A 512 5.28 -10.24 11.78
N VAL A 513 4.56 -11.31 11.45
CA VAL A 513 3.98 -12.26 12.43
C VAL A 513 4.87 -13.48 12.63
#